data_2e856d07606a62a69e13b69aaa583ef4
#
_entry.id   2e856d07606a62a69e13b69aaa583ef4
#
_cell.length_a   1.000
_cell.length_b   1.000
_cell.length_c   1.000
_cell.angle_alpha   90.00
_cell.angle_beta   90.00
_cell.angle_gamma   90.00
#
_symmetry.space_group_name_H-M   'P 1'
#
loop_
_entity.id
_entity.type
_entity.pdbx_description
1 polymer ?
#
loop_
_entity_poly.entity_id
_entity_poly.type
_entity_poly.pdbx_seq_one_letter_code
_entity_poly.pdbx_strand_id
1 'polypeptide(L)'
;MDRSLGAGDGALPVRLPKLPREGVALGAGEFSYRISDEESRINLNNAPPDRIDRLLSAAGLDKPTRDTINDSLQDWKDPDDLRRLNGAESEDFYLKLPVPYRARNGPLQDAAELLQIRGVTREIYQGAPRRPGLADLVTVTAGPGTANMNTAPEPVLRALGFLDAELSDITGNRVANPYTAVPARYGGRGLAVGSSTFRIEAEGRVSGEPRARIVAIVQRRAGPATGNAPPGMRVAILSWRPAGP
;
A
#
# COMPACT_ATOMS: atom_id res chain seq x y z
N MET A 1 -3.40 -10.45 -17.11
CA MET A 1 -4.22 -9.36 -17.68
C MET A 1 -3.54 -8.05 -17.33
N ASP A 2 -2.89 -7.44 -18.32
CA ASP A 2 -2.25 -6.13 -18.14
C ASP A 2 -3.34 -5.06 -18.11
N ARG A 3 -3.58 -4.49 -16.93
CA ARG A 3 -4.49 -3.35 -16.77
C ARG A 3 -3.73 -2.09 -17.14
N SER A 4 -4.25 -1.33 -18.10
CA SER A 4 -3.75 0.00 -18.44
C SER A 4 -3.83 0.90 -17.20
N LEU A 5 -2.67 1.36 -16.73
CA LEU A 5 -2.59 2.40 -15.73
C LEU A 5 -3.03 3.71 -16.41
N GLY A 6 -4.25 4.17 -16.11
CA GLY A 6 -4.83 5.35 -16.75
C GLY A 6 -3.97 6.59 -16.56
N ALA A 7 -3.70 7.29 -17.66
CA ALA A 7 -3.12 8.62 -17.64
C ALA A 7 -4.23 9.64 -17.36
N GLY A 8 -4.12 10.38 -16.27
CA GLY A 8 -4.80 11.66 -16.13
C GLY A 8 -4.22 12.66 -17.14
N ASP A 9 -5.07 13.47 -17.74
CA ASP A 9 -4.82 14.44 -18.81
C ASP A 9 -4.70 13.86 -20.22
N GLY A 10 -5.84 13.60 -20.88
CA GLY A 10 -5.99 13.66 -22.35
C GLY A 10 -5.01 12.85 -23.22
N ALA A 11 -4.03 12.18 -22.65
CA ALA A 11 -3.09 11.33 -23.34
C ALA A 11 -3.74 9.97 -23.59
N LEU A 12 -3.72 9.52 -24.83
CA LEU A 12 -4.07 8.16 -25.24
C LEU A 12 -3.43 7.16 -24.26
N PRO A 13 -4.16 6.09 -23.86
CA PRO A 13 -3.60 5.07 -22.99
C PRO A 13 -2.35 4.49 -23.65
N VAL A 14 -1.20 4.83 -23.11
CA VAL A 14 0.07 4.22 -23.54
C VAL A 14 -0.02 2.76 -23.13
N ARG A 15 -0.32 1.87 -24.06
CA ARG A 15 -0.09 0.44 -23.86
C ARG A 15 1.42 0.27 -23.70
N LEU A 16 1.87 0.15 -22.46
CA LEU A 16 3.23 -0.31 -22.21
C LEU A 16 3.38 -1.66 -22.91
N PRO A 17 4.46 -1.85 -23.71
CA PRO A 17 4.73 -3.14 -24.30
C PRO A 17 4.74 -4.17 -23.15
N LYS A 18 4.22 -5.38 -23.40
CA LYS A 18 4.32 -6.49 -22.46
C LYS A 18 5.79 -6.81 -22.26
N LEU A 19 6.40 -6.16 -21.28
CA LEU A 19 7.75 -6.50 -20.88
C LEU A 19 7.70 -7.86 -20.18
N PRO A 20 8.64 -8.77 -20.48
CA PRO A 20 8.75 -10.02 -19.73
C PRO A 20 8.95 -9.67 -18.25
N ARG A 21 8.12 -10.23 -17.38
CA ARG A 21 8.15 -9.97 -15.92
C ARG A 21 8.71 -11.14 -15.14
N GLU A 22 8.94 -12.26 -15.81
CA GLU A 22 9.42 -13.50 -15.23
C GLU A 22 10.60 -14.02 -16.03
N GLY A 23 11.61 -14.56 -15.35
CA GLY A 23 12.77 -15.19 -15.97
C GLY A 23 13.59 -14.27 -16.85
N VAL A 24 13.69 -12.97 -16.52
CA VAL A 24 14.47 -12.01 -17.32
C VAL A 24 15.96 -12.23 -17.03
N ALA A 25 16.73 -12.61 -18.06
CA ALA A 25 18.15 -12.89 -17.92
C ALA A 25 18.93 -11.68 -17.39
N LEU A 26 19.79 -11.90 -16.40
CA LEU A 26 20.67 -10.90 -15.81
C LEU A 26 22.02 -11.55 -15.40
N GLY A 27 23.05 -11.35 -16.22
CA GLY A 27 24.36 -11.97 -15.99
C GLY A 27 24.26 -13.49 -15.97
N ALA A 28 24.73 -14.13 -14.90
CA ALA A 28 24.67 -15.58 -14.70
C ALA A 28 23.34 -16.07 -14.08
N GLY A 29 22.38 -15.18 -13.88
CA GLY A 29 21.09 -15.48 -13.27
C GLY A 29 19.92 -14.88 -14.03
N GLU A 30 18.80 -14.83 -13.36
CA GLU A 30 17.56 -14.25 -13.85
C GLU A 30 16.88 -13.45 -12.75
N PHE A 31 15.98 -12.54 -13.14
CA PHE A 31 15.09 -11.89 -12.18
C PHE A 31 13.65 -11.91 -12.68
N SER A 32 12.74 -11.90 -11.69
CA SER A 32 11.32 -11.69 -11.90
C SER A 32 10.86 -10.47 -11.13
N TYR A 33 9.85 -9.74 -11.63
CA TYR A 33 9.34 -8.58 -10.92
C TYR A 33 7.83 -8.41 -11.07
N ARG A 34 7.23 -7.77 -10.08
CA ARG A 34 5.82 -7.37 -10.05
C ARG A 34 5.72 -5.88 -9.81
N ILE A 35 4.85 -5.22 -10.57
CA ILE A 35 4.48 -3.82 -10.34
C ILE A 35 3.04 -3.80 -9.84
N SER A 36 2.82 -3.14 -8.72
CA SER A 36 1.49 -2.91 -8.15
C SER A 36 1.27 -1.43 -7.88
N ASP A 37 0.01 -1.03 -7.87
CA ASP A 37 -0.40 0.33 -7.56
C ASP A 37 -0.27 0.58 -6.05
N GLU A 38 0.60 1.51 -5.65
CA GLU A 38 0.76 1.88 -4.24
C GLU A 38 -0.42 2.71 -3.73
N GLU A 39 -1.05 3.49 -4.62
CA GLU A 39 -2.23 4.29 -4.32
C GLU A 39 -3.54 3.48 -4.31
N SER A 40 -3.47 2.16 -4.44
CA SER A 40 -4.59 1.24 -4.19
C SER A 40 -4.79 0.91 -2.70
N ARG A 41 -3.96 1.44 -1.81
CA ARG A 41 -3.83 1.09 -0.38
C ARG A 41 -4.27 2.23 0.52
N ILE A 42 -4.57 1.92 1.79
CA ILE A 42 -4.83 2.94 2.82
C ILE A 42 -3.51 3.46 3.38
N ASN A 43 -3.31 4.78 3.33
CA ASN A 43 -2.15 5.41 3.95
C ASN A 43 -2.37 5.55 5.47
N LEU A 44 -1.61 4.79 6.26
CA LEU A 44 -1.74 4.74 7.72
C LEU A 44 -1.33 6.04 8.41
N ASN A 45 -0.47 6.84 7.79
CA ASN A 45 -0.07 8.13 8.36
C ASN A 45 -1.19 9.17 8.27
N ASN A 46 -2.09 9.05 7.29
CA ASN A 46 -3.15 10.02 7.01
C ASN A 46 -4.56 9.49 7.33
N ALA A 47 -4.72 8.17 7.48
CA ALA A 47 -6.03 7.58 7.73
C ALA A 47 -6.50 7.87 9.16
N PRO A 48 -7.75 8.32 9.35
CA PRO A 48 -8.33 8.47 10.68
C PRO A 48 -8.59 7.09 11.32
N PRO A 49 -8.63 7.01 12.67
CA PRO A 49 -8.78 5.75 13.41
C PRO A 49 -9.98 4.89 13.00
N ASP A 50 -11.11 5.51 12.69
CA ASP A 50 -12.34 4.81 12.25
C ASP A 50 -12.16 4.13 10.88
N ARG A 51 -11.37 4.74 9.97
CA ARG A 51 -11.03 4.11 8.67
C ARG A 51 -10.10 2.93 8.88
N ILE A 52 -9.14 3.05 9.80
CA ILE A 52 -8.23 1.95 10.16
C ILE A 52 -9.03 0.80 10.78
N ASP A 53 -9.96 1.06 11.71
CA ASP A 53 -10.83 0.02 12.29
C ASP A 53 -11.65 -0.71 11.21
N ARG A 54 -12.25 0.02 10.26
CA ARG A 54 -12.97 -0.59 9.14
C ARG A 54 -12.05 -1.44 8.27
N LEU A 55 -10.81 -1.01 8.01
CA LEU A 55 -9.84 -1.79 7.25
C LEU A 55 -9.50 -3.11 7.96
N LEU A 56 -9.19 -3.04 9.26
CA LEU A 56 -8.88 -4.21 10.08
C LEU A 56 -10.07 -5.17 10.16
N SER A 57 -11.30 -4.63 10.24
CA SER A 57 -12.54 -5.42 10.18
C SER A 57 -12.69 -6.12 8.83
N ALA A 58 -12.46 -5.41 7.73
CA ALA A 58 -12.53 -5.96 6.37
C ALA A 58 -11.41 -6.99 6.10
N ALA A 59 -10.28 -6.89 6.82
CA ALA A 59 -9.23 -7.89 6.84
C ALA A 59 -9.57 -9.11 7.71
N GLY A 60 -10.75 -9.18 8.34
CA GLY A 60 -11.25 -10.32 9.09
C GLY A 60 -10.75 -10.41 10.53
N LEU A 61 -10.32 -9.29 11.13
CA LEU A 61 -9.88 -9.27 12.53
C LEU A 61 -11.07 -9.03 13.47
N ASP A 62 -11.06 -9.70 14.62
CA ASP A 62 -12.04 -9.49 15.66
C ASP A 62 -11.88 -8.13 16.36
N LYS A 63 -12.93 -7.67 17.07
CA LYS A 63 -12.93 -6.34 17.67
C LYS A 63 -11.81 -6.13 18.70
N PRO A 64 -11.54 -7.03 19.65
CA PRO A 64 -10.45 -6.85 20.62
C PRO A 64 -9.08 -6.69 19.95
N THR A 65 -8.81 -7.48 18.92
CA THR A 65 -7.57 -7.37 18.13
C THR A 65 -7.49 -6.03 17.39
N ARG A 66 -8.60 -5.60 16.77
CA ARG A 66 -8.65 -4.30 16.09
C ARG A 66 -8.44 -3.13 17.04
N ASP A 67 -9.09 -3.14 18.21
CA ASP A 67 -8.94 -2.09 19.21
C ASP A 67 -7.49 -1.99 19.69
N THR A 68 -6.84 -3.14 19.94
CA THR A 68 -5.42 -3.18 20.33
C THR A 68 -4.52 -2.64 19.24
N ILE A 69 -4.69 -3.07 18.00
CA ILE A 69 -3.85 -2.61 16.88
C ILE A 69 -4.08 -1.12 16.60
N ASN A 70 -5.33 -0.68 16.57
CA ASN A 70 -5.66 0.71 16.24
C ASN A 70 -5.13 1.67 17.30
N ASP A 71 -5.40 1.41 18.58
CA ASP A 71 -4.91 2.24 19.67
C ASP A 71 -3.37 2.26 19.72
N SER A 72 -2.72 1.09 19.60
CA SER A 72 -1.25 1.00 19.58
C SER A 72 -0.62 1.68 18.36
N LEU A 73 -1.30 1.69 17.21
CA LEU A 73 -0.85 2.42 16.03
C LEU A 73 -0.95 3.94 16.21
N GLN A 74 -1.99 4.42 16.92
CA GLN A 74 -2.08 5.84 17.24
C GLN A 74 -0.98 6.25 18.23
N ASP A 75 -0.77 5.48 19.31
CA ASP A 75 0.31 5.71 20.30
C ASP A 75 1.70 5.64 19.62
N TRP A 76 1.90 4.73 18.67
CA TRP A 76 3.15 4.64 17.92
C TRP A 76 3.46 5.90 17.11
N LYS A 77 2.42 6.62 16.66
CA LYS A 77 2.55 7.77 15.76
C LYS A 77 2.51 9.12 16.45
N ASP A 78 1.83 9.25 17.57
CA ASP A 78 1.75 10.54 18.25
C ASP A 78 3.05 10.89 19.00
N PRO A 79 3.24 12.16 19.33
CA PRO A 79 4.51 12.62 19.91
C PRO A 79 4.57 12.51 21.43
N ASP A 80 3.48 12.11 22.09
CA ASP A 80 3.43 12.01 23.56
C ASP A 80 3.55 10.54 24.02
N ASP A 81 3.60 10.33 25.35
CA ASP A 81 3.73 9.01 25.97
C ASP A 81 2.44 8.61 26.71
N LEU A 82 1.28 9.19 26.33
CA LEU A 82 -0.03 8.92 26.95
C LEU A 82 -0.73 7.75 26.27
N ARG A 83 -0.62 6.61 26.88
CA ARG A 83 -1.21 5.36 26.35
C ARG A 83 -2.73 5.42 26.25
N ARG A 84 -3.28 5.08 25.08
CA ARG A 84 -4.70 4.80 24.86
C ARG A 84 -5.14 3.56 25.60
N LEU A 85 -6.44 3.36 25.74
CA LEU A 85 -7.04 2.27 26.54
C LEU A 85 -6.47 0.89 26.20
N ASN A 86 -6.40 0.56 24.90
CA ASN A 86 -5.88 -0.72 24.41
C ASN A 86 -4.50 -0.57 23.76
N GLY A 87 -3.90 0.60 23.84
CA GLY A 87 -2.66 0.96 23.18
C GLY A 87 -1.40 0.51 23.89
N ALA A 88 -0.27 0.97 23.41
CA ALA A 88 1.06 0.63 23.94
C ALA A 88 2.05 1.76 23.71
N GLU A 89 2.73 2.14 24.79
CA GLU A 89 3.81 3.12 24.78
C GLU A 89 5.17 2.50 25.16
N SER A 90 6.23 3.29 25.01
CA SER A 90 7.59 2.85 25.26
C SER A 90 7.76 2.29 26.69
N GLU A 91 7.42 3.09 27.71
CA GLU A 91 7.71 2.76 29.12
C GLU A 91 6.77 1.68 29.68
N ASP A 92 5.53 1.60 29.20
CA ASP A 92 4.56 0.64 29.75
C ASP A 92 4.55 -0.70 29.01
N PHE A 93 5.01 -0.74 27.75
CA PHE A 93 4.97 -1.96 26.95
C PHE A 93 6.29 -2.27 26.23
N TYR A 94 6.77 -1.43 25.31
CA TYR A 94 7.84 -1.81 24.38
C TYR A 94 9.19 -2.02 25.06
N LEU A 95 9.53 -1.26 26.09
CA LEU A 95 10.77 -1.44 26.87
C LEU A 95 10.74 -2.65 27.83
N LYS A 96 9.56 -3.25 28.04
CA LYS A 96 9.39 -4.46 28.86
C LYS A 96 9.47 -5.75 28.04
N LEU A 97 9.60 -5.64 26.72
CA LEU A 97 9.74 -6.82 25.85
C LEU A 97 11.10 -7.49 26.03
N PRO A 98 11.24 -8.81 25.74
CA PRO A 98 12.53 -9.53 25.81
C PRO A 98 13.64 -8.86 24.98
N VAL A 99 13.29 -8.26 23.84
CA VAL A 99 14.14 -7.38 23.06
C VAL A 99 13.52 -6.00 23.09
N PRO A 100 13.98 -5.11 23.99
CA PRO A 100 13.34 -3.83 24.21
C PRO A 100 13.62 -2.84 23.08
N TYR A 101 12.61 -2.03 22.75
CA TYR A 101 12.73 -0.90 21.82
C TYR A 101 11.76 0.21 22.26
N ARG A 102 11.84 1.36 21.61
CA ARG A 102 10.94 2.49 21.87
C ARG A 102 9.93 2.64 20.73
N ALA A 103 8.74 3.11 21.06
CA ALA A 103 7.80 3.63 20.07
C ALA A 103 8.47 4.74 19.25
N ARG A 104 8.03 4.91 18.00
CA ARG A 104 8.61 5.92 17.10
C ARG A 104 8.26 7.34 17.54
N ASN A 105 7.08 7.55 18.13
CA ASN A 105 6.48 8.85 18.43
C ASN A 105 6.50 9.77 17.21
N GLY A 106 6.08 9.24 16.05
CA GLY A 106 6.05 9.95 14.80
C GLY A 106 5.53 9.11 13.63
N PRO A 107 5.39 9.70 12.44
CA PRO A 107 4.86 9.01 11.26
C PRO A 107 5.67 7.76 10.91
N LEU A 108 4.97 6.69 10.53
CA LEU A 108 5.58 5.47 10.00
C LEU A 108 6.43 5.77 8.76
N GLN A 109 7.61 5.20 8.68
CA GLN A 109 8.52 5.33 7.53
C GLN A 109 8.47 4.10 6.60
N ASP A 110 8.14 2.94 7.16
CA ASP A 110 7.96 1.69 6.40
C ASP A 110 6.72 0.93 6.92
N ALA A 111 5.98 0.32 6.02
CA ALA A 111 4.83 -0.51 6.40
C ALA A 111 5.24 -1.72 7.27
N ALA A 112 6.48 -2.19 7.17
CA ALA A 112 6.99 -3.27 8.02
C ALA A 112 7.15 -2.88 9.50
N GLU A 113 7.14 -1.57 9.84
CA GLU A 113 7.08 -1.12 11.24
C GLU A 113 5.83 -1.62 11.96
N LEU A 114 4.77 -1.96 11.22
CA LEU A 114 3.60 -2.62 11.80
C LEU A 114 3.96 -3.88 12.60
N LEU A 115 5.00 -4.60 12.20
CA LEU A 115 5.47 -5.80 12.94
C LEU A 115 6.04 -5.48 14.34
N GLN A 116 6.32 -4.22 14.63
CA GLN A 116 6.76 -3.74 15.93
C GLN A 116 5.58 -3.25 16.78
N ILE A 117 4.42 -3.02 16.20
CA ILE A 117 3.26 -2.48 16.88
C ILE A 117 2.52 -3.62 17.61
N ARG A 118 2.18 -3.37 18.88
CA ARG A 118 1.41 -4.32 19.70
C ARG A 118 0.15 -4.78 18.97
N GLY A 119 -0.10 -6.10 19.02
CA GLY A 119 -1.26 -6.73 18.39
C GLY A 119 -1.03 -7.17 16.94
N VAL A 120 -0.01 -6.66 16.23
CA VAL A 120 0.30 -7.08 14.87
C VAL A 120 1.21 -8.31 14.89
N THR A 121 0.69 -9.46 14.47
CA THR A 121 1.48 -10.68 14.28
C THR A 121 1.99 -10.75 12.83
N ARG A 122 2.98 -11.63 12.61
CA ARG A 122 3.46 -11.91 11.24
C ARG A 122 2.32 -12.36 10.32
N GLU A 123 1.40 -13.17 10.83
CA GLU A 123 0.24 -13.65 10.07
C GLU A 123 -0.74 -12.51 9.71
N ILE A 124 -0.97 -11.57 10.64
CA ILE A 124 -1.79 -10.38 10.36
C ILE A 124 -1.12 -9.50 9.29
N TYR A 125 0.20 -9.34 9.39
CA TYR A 125 0.96 -8.51 8.45
C TYR A 125 1.06 -9.15 7.06
N GLN A 126 1.43 -10.43 6.96
CA GLN A 126 1.65 -11.13 5.68
C GLN A 126 0.36 -11.72 5.08
N GLY A 127 -0.66 -11.93 5.90
CA GLY A 127 -1.88 -12.63 5.51
C GLY A 127 -1.81 -14.14 5.74
N ALA A 128 -2.92 -14.80 5.46
CA ALA A 128 -3.10 -16.24 5.51
C ALA A 128 -3.94 -16.70 4.31
N PRO A 129 -4.02 -17.98 4.00
CA PRO A 129 -4.94 -18.47 2.98
C PRO A 129 -6.36 -17.93 3.23
N ARG A 130 -6.94 -17.22 2.27
CA ARG A 130 -8.26 -16.57 2.33
C ARG A 130 -8.37 -15.32 3.22
N ARG A 131 -7.26 -14.83 3.78
CA ARG A 131 -7.24 -13.57 4.52
C ARG A 131 -6.09 -12.69 4.00
N PRO A 132 -6.37 -11.49 3.46
CA PRO A 132 -5.33 -10.59 2.98
C PRO A 132 -4.46 -10.11 4.15
N GLY A 133 -3.17 -9.93 3.91
CA GLY A 133 -2.25 -9.32 4.86
C GLY A 133 -2.32 -7.80 4.83
N LEU A 134 -2.01 -7.16 5.96
CA LEU A 134 -1.92 -5.71 6.01
C LEU A 134 -0.86 -5.16 5.04
N ALA A 135 0.21 -5.92 4.78
CA ALA A 135 1.25 -5.56 3.81
C ALA A 135 0.70 -5.24 2.40
N ASP A 136 -0.42 -5.89 2.02
CA ASP A 136 -1.08 -5.67 0.72
C ASP A 136 -2.14 -4.56 0.76
N LEU A 137 -2.60 -4.17 1.94
CA LEU A 137 -3.73 -3.26 2.13
C LEU A 137 -3.32 -1.85 2.54
N VAL A 138 -2.08 -1.68 3.05
CA VAL A 138 -1.64 -0.40 3.60
C VAL A 138 -0.39 0.14 2.91
N THR A 139 -0.25 1.45 3.02
CA THR A 139 0.97 2.18 2.66
C THR A 139 1.28 3.23 3.73
N VAL A 140 2.52 3.69 3.75
CA VAL A 140 2.97 4.83 4.56
C VAL A 140 3.55 5.93 3.68
N THR A 141 3.63 5.67 2.38
CA THR A 141 4.20 6.59 1.40
C THR A 141 3.28 7.79 1.22
N ALA A 142 3.86 9.00 1.21
CA ALA A 142 3.11 10.22 0.96
C ALA A 142 2.41 10.16 -0.42
N GLY A 143 1.14 10.51 -0.43
CA GLY A 143 0.31 10.51 -1.61
C GLY A 143 -0.96 11.34 -1.38
N PRO A 144 -1.87 11.39 -2.35
CA PRO A 144 -3.06 12.25 -2.29
C PRO A 144 -4.06 11.89 -1.19
N GLY A 145 -3.85 10.80 -0.43
CA GLY A 145 -4.78 10.32 0.60
C GLY A 145 -6.06 9.69 0.05
N THR A 146 -6.10 9.49 -1.26
CA THR A 146 -7.19 8.81 -1.98
C THR A 146 -6.74 7.44 -2.45
N ALA A 147 -7.69 6.50 -2.60
CA ALA A 147 -7.42 5.19 -3.18
C ALA A 147 -7.90 5.12 -4.63
N ASN A 148 -7.09 4.52 -5.50
CA ASN A 148 -7.49 4.32 -6.89
C ASN A 148 -8.58 3.25 -7.01
N MET A 149 -9.80 3.64 -7.37
CA MET A 149 -10.95 2.73 -7.46
C MET A 149 -10.79 1.63 -8.52
N ASN A 150 -9.92 1.84 -9.51
CA ASN A 150 -9.65 0.85 -10.54
C ASN A 150 -8.78 -0.32 -10.03
N THR A 151 -8.00 -0.11 -8.97
CA THR A 151 -7.00 -1.07 -8.48
C THR A 151 -7.18 -1.43 -7.00
N ALA A 152 -7.88 -0.60 -6.22
CA ALA A 152 -8.08 -0.82 -4.79
C ALA A 152 -8.75 -2.18 -4.53
N PRO A 153 -8.19 -3.03 -3.64
CA PRO A 153 -8.84 -4.27 -3.25
C PRO A 153 -10.09 -4.02 -2.41
N GLU A 154 -10.97 -5.00 -2.37
CA GLU A 154 -12.26 -4.89 -1.67
C GLU A 154 -12.13 -4.43 -0.21
N PRO A 155 -11.20 -4.94 0.62
CA PRO A 155 -11.04 -4.46 2.00
C PRO A 155 -10.72 -2.97 2.09
N VAL A 156 -9.98 -2.42 1.13
CA VAL A 156 -9.68 -0.98 1.06
C VAL A 156 -10.94 -0.19 0.73
N LEU A 157 -11.74 -0.65 -0.24
CA LEU A 157 -13.03 0.00 -0.56
C LEU A 157 -13.99 -0.06 0.64
N ARG A 158 -14.06 -1.19 1.38
CA ARG A 158 -14.83 -1.30 2.62
C ARG A 158 -14.36 -0.30 3.68
N ALA A 159 -13.06 -0.11 3.83
CA ALA A 159 -12.50 0.89 4.75
C ALA A 159 -12.92 2.33 4.37
N LEU A 160 -13.16 2.60 3.10
CA LEU A 160 -13.70 3.85 2.59
C LEU A 160 -15.23 3.98 2.77
N GLY A 161 -15.90 2.97 3.35
CA GLY A 161 -17.33 2.98 3.66
C GLY A 161 -18.23 2.50 2.51
N PHE A 162 -17.71 1.73 1.55
CA PHE A 162 -18.50 1.13 0.48
C PHE A 162 -19.20 -0.14 0.97
N LEU A 163 -20.48 -0.28 0.63
CA LEU A 163 -21.32 -1.42 0.96
C LEU A 163 -21.26 -2.49 -0.16
N ASP A 164 -21.73 -3.70 0.13
CA ASP A 164 -21.63 -4.86 -0.77
C ASP A 164 -22.16 -4.60 -2.18
N ALA A 165 -23.30 -3.92 -2.32
CA ALA A 165 -23.86 -3.60 -3.63
C ALA A 165 -22.96 -2.63 -4.42
N GLU A 166 -22.39 -1.63 -3.74
CA GLU A 166 -21.47 -0.66 -4.35
C GLU A 166 -20.14 -1.32 -4.73
N LEU A 167 -19.65 -2.23 -3.88
CA LEU A 167 -18.44 -3.01 -4.14
C LEU A 167 -18.61 -3.89 -5.38
N SER A 168 -19.73 -4.61 -5.48
CA SER A 168 -20.04 -5.42 -6.63
C SER A 168 -20.12 -4.60 -7.92
N ASP A 169 -20.73 -3.41 -7.84
CA ASP A 169 -20.80 -2.48 -8.98
C ASP A 169 -19.40 -1.98 -9.38
N ILE A 170 -18.59 -1.51 -8.43
CA ILE A 170 -17.22 -1.01 -8.71
C ILE A 170 -16.34 -2.13 -9.27
N THR A 171 -16.33 -3.29 -8.62
CA THR A 171 -15.43 -4.39 -9.00
C THR A 171 -15.84 -5.05 -10.31
N GLY A 172 -17.14 -5.15 -10.58
CA GLY A 172 -17.66 -5.65 -11.85
C GLY A 172 -17.36 -4.72 -13.02
N ASN A 173 -17.71 -3.44 -12.87
CA ASN A 173 -17.55 -2.48 -13.96
C ASN A 173 -16.08 -2.22 -14.33
N ARG A 174 -15.17 -2.07 -13.37
CA ARG A 174 -13.75 -1.76 -13.64
C ARG A 174 -13.00 -2.84 -14.43
N VAL A 175 -13.53 -4.08 -14.46
CA VAL A 175 -12.92 -5.18 -15.23
C VAL A 175 -13.10 -4.97 -16.72
N ALA A 176 -14.31 -4.58 -17.15
CA ALA A 176 -14.64 -4.33 -18.54
C ALA A 176 -14.26 -2.91 -18.97
N ASN A 177 -14.57 -1.93 -18.13
CA ASN A 177 -14.42 -0.51 -18.41
C ASN A 177 -13.79 0.20 -17.18
N PRO A 178 -12.46 0.40 -17.15
CA PRO A 178 -11.83 1.17 -16.10
C PRO A 178 -12.43 2.58 -16.00
N TYR A 179 -12.67 3.05 -14.79
CA TYR A 179 -13.20 4.38 -14.55
C TYR A 179 -12.19 5.46 -14.99
N THR A 180 -12.67 6.44 -15.75
CA THR A 180 -11.89 7.64 -16.15
C THR A 180 -12.19 8.84 -15.27
N ALA A 181 -13.30 8.79 -14.51
CA ALA A 181 -13.69 9.77 -13.50
C ALA A 181 -14.39 9.05 -12.34
N VAL A 182 -14.30 9.63 -11.14
CA VAL A 182 -15.06 9.11 -9.98
C VAL A 182 -16.54 9.47 -10.19
N PRO A 183 -17.46 8.49 -10.28
CA PRO A 183 -18.89 8.77 -10.41
C PRO A 183 -19.40 9.62 -9.25
N ALA A 184 -20.29 10.59 -9.51
CA ALA A 184 -20.80 11.53 -8.52
C ALA A 184 -21.37 10.83 -7.26
N ARG A 185 -22.04 9.68 -7.43
CA ARG A 185 -22.57 8.85 -6.33
C ARG A 185 -21.49 8.32 -5.36
N TYR A 186 -20.22 8.30 -5.76
CA TYR A 186 -19.07 7.85 -4.97
C TYR A 186 -18.18 9.00 -4.53
N GLY A 187 -18.53 10.24 -4.87
CA GLY A 187 -17.77 11.43 -4.53
C GLY A 187 -17.58 11.63 -3.02
N GLY A 188 -16.50 12.29 -2.63
CA GLY A 188 -16.20 12.63 -1.23
C GLY A 188 -15.70 11.48 -0.35
N ARG A 189 -15.62 10.24 -0.85
CA ARG A 189 -15.21 9.07 -0.07
C ARG A 189 -13.71 8.75 -0.16
N GLY A 190 -12.91 9.61 -0.76
CA GLY A 190 -11.46 9.39 -0.87
C GLY A 190 -11.07 8.44 -1.99
N LEU A 191 -11.76 8.52 -3.14
CA LEU A 191 -11.42 7.79 -4.36
C LEU A 191 -10.69 8.66 -5.38
N ALA A 192 -9.84 8.02 -6.16
CA ALA A 192 -9.23 8.51 -7.40
C ALA A 192 -9.39 7.46 -8.51
N VAL A 193 -9.07 7.81 -9.76
CA VAL A 193 -9.14 6.88 -10.91
C VAL A 193 -7.79 6.60 -11.54
N GLY A 194 -6.74 7.27 -11.11
CA GLY A 194 -5.37 7.11 -11.59
C GLY A 194 -4.38 7.12 -10.45
N SER A 195 -3.14 6.71 -10.74
CA SER A 195 -2.05 6.64 -9.77
C SER A 195 -0.76 7.16 -10.38
N SER A 196 0.05 7.74 -9.51
CA SER A 196 1.41 8.18 -9.84
C SER A 196 2.48 7.37 -9.12
N THR A 197 2.11 6.65 -8.07
CA THR A 197 3.03 5.94 -7.18
C THR A 197 2.83 4.42 -7.29
N PHE A 198 3.92 3.70 -7.48
CA PHE A 198 3.90 2.26 -7.75
C PHE A 198 4.91 1.54 -6.87
N ARG A 199 4.56 0.33 -6.47
CA ARG A 199 5.45 -0.62 -5.80
C ARG A 199 6.01 -1.60 -6.82
N ILE A 200 7.32 -1.77 -6.81
CA ILE A 200 8.03 -2.77 -7.60
C ILE A 200 8.63 -3.77 -6.63
N GLU A 201 8.26 -5.02 -6.78
CA GLU A 201 8.84 -6.15 -6.05
C GLU A 201 9.62 -6.99 -7.04
N ALA A 202 10.90 -7.21 -6.78
CA ALA A 202 11.77 -7.99 -7.66
C ALA A 202 12.48 -9.09 -6.87
N GLU A 203 12.62 -10.25 -7.50
CA GLU A 203 13.40 -11.38 -6.99
C GLU A 203 14.43 -11.80 -8.03
N GLY A 204 15.70 -11.82 -7.61
CA GLY A 204 16.82 -12.34 -8.41
C GLY A 204 17.16 -13.77 -8.00
N ARG A 205 17.42 -14.64 -8.98
CA ARG A 205 17.76 -16.04 -8.80
C ARG A 205 19.05 -16.39 -9.53
N VAL A 206 19.83 -17.29 -8.95
CA VAL A 206 21.00 -17.91 -9.58
C VAL A 206 20.86 -19.42 -9.43
N SER A 207 20.93 -20.14 -10.53
CA SER A 207 20.72 -21.61 -10.57
C SER A 207 19.38 -22.03 -9.94
N GLY A 208 18.32 -21.24 -10.15
CA GLY A 208 16.99 -21.49 -9.62
C GLY A 208 16.78 -21.06 -8.15
N GLU A 209 17.85 -20.75 -7.41
CA GLU A 209 17.78 -20.35 -6.01
C GLU A 209 17.60 -18.83 -5.84
N PRO A 210 16.68 -18.35 -4.99
CA PRO A 210 16.57 -16.96 -4.66
C PRO A 210 17.87 -16.42 -4.01
N ARG A 211 18.38 -15.30 -4.50
CA ARG A 211 19.60 -14.63 -3.98
C ARG A 211 19.34 -13.22 -3.47
N ALA A 212 18.36 -12.55 -4.03
CA ALA A 212 18.00 -11.21 -3.60
C ALA A 212 16.52 -10.95 -3.82
N ARG A 213 15.91 -10.25 -2.89
CA ARG A 213 14.57 -9.66 -3.05
C ARG A 213 14.65 -8.19 -2.75
N ILE A 214 13.95 -7.39 -3.52
CA ILE A 214 13.95 -5.93 -3.42
C ILE A 214 12.51 -5.44 -3.50
N VAL A 215 12.17 -4.49 -2.65
CA VAL A 215 10.95 -3.69 -2.76
C VAL A 215 11.35 -2.24 -2.98
N ALA A 216 10.86 -1.63 -4.05
CA ALA A 216 11.03 -0.23 -4.33
C ALA A 216 9.67 0.46 -4.48
N ILE A 217 9.53 1.66 -3.91
CA ILE A 217 8.41 2.55 -4.17
C ILE A 217 8.91 3.63 -5.12
N VAL A 218 8.25 3.75 -6.24
CA VAL A 218 8.60 4.70 -7.30
C VAL A 218 7.43 5.62 -7.61
N GLN A 219 7.73 6.87 -7.92
CA GLN A 219 6.73 7.85 -8.31
C GLN A 219 7.00 8.39 -9.70
N ARG A 220 5.98 8.36 -10.55
CA ARG A 220 5.97 9.03 -11.83
C ARG A 220 5.71 10.52 -11.62
N ARG A 221 6.59 11.35 -12.17
CA ARG A 221 6.51 12.81 -12.09
C ARG A 221 6.63 13.43 -13.48
N ALA A 222 5.96 14.54 -13.70
CA ALA A 222 6.24 15.37 -14.87
C ALA A 222 7.67 15.93 -14.76
N GLY A 223 8.45 15.77 -15.81
CA GLY A 223 9.76 16.38 -15.91
C GLY A 223 9.63 17.85 -16.39
N PRO A 224 10.66 18.68 -16.24
CA PRO A 224 10.68 20.01 -16.82
C PRO A 224 10.57 19.94 -18.35
N ALA A 225 9.88 20.90 -18.93
CA ALA A 225 9.92 21.09 -20.38
C ALA A 225 11.36 21.45 -20.80
N THR A 226 11.88 20.79 -21.82
CA THR A 226 13.22 21.07 -22.36
C THR A 226 13.04 21.66 -23.75
N GLY A 227 13.17 22.98 -23.84
CA GLY A 227 12.95 23.71 -25.10
C GLY A 227 11.47 23.58 -25.59
N ASN A 228 11.27 23.28 -26.87
CA ASN A 228 9.94 23.08 -27.47
C ASN A 228 9.39 21.66 -27.32
N ALA A 229 10.10 20.75 -26.63
CA ALA A 229 9.61 19.41 -26.38
C ALA A 229 8.62 19.40 -25.21
N PRO A 230 7.54 18.58 -25.29
CA PRO A 230 6.61 18.44 -24.15
C PRO A 230 7.34 17.92 -22.92
N PRO A 231 6.84 18.21 -21.69
CA PRO A 231 7.43 17.72 -20.47
C PRO A 231 7.63 16.20 -20.53
N GLY A 232 8.86 15.76 -20.35
CA GLY A 232 9.17 14.34 -20.27
C GLY A 232 8.60 13.72 -18.98
N MET A 233 8.43 12.39 -18.97
CA MET A 233 8.08 11.66 -17.78
C MET A 233 9.36 11.25 -17.03
N ARG A 234 9.43 11.53 -15.72
CA ARG A 234 10.51 11.09 -14.84
C ARG A 234 9.99 10.11 -13.81
N VAL A 235 10.86 9.21 -13.39
CA VAL A 235 10.59 8.30 -12.26
C VAL A 235 11.52 8.69 -11.11
N ALA A 236 10.91 8.97 -9.95
CA ALA A 236 11.64 9.18 -8.71
C ALA A 236 11.53 7.92 -7.85
N ILE A 237 12.63 7.44 -7.31
CA ILE A 237 12.65 6.38 -6.30
C ILE A 237 12.39 7.06 -4.96
N LEU A 238 11.26 6.73 -4.30
CA LEU A 238 10.89 7.26 -3.00
C LEU A 238 11.47 6.42 -1.86
N SER A 239 11.49 5.11 -2.04
CA SER A 239 12.15 4.18 -1.12
C SER A 239 12.65 2.97 -1.88
N TRP A 240 13.70 2.36 -1.35
CA TRP A 240 14.24 1.11 -1.83
C TRP A 240 14.84 0.33 -0.67
N ARG A 241 14.47 -0.94 -0.54
CA ARG A 241 14.98 -1.81 0.51
C ARG A 241 15.08 -3.26 0.06
N PRO A 242 16.02 -4.04 0.62
CA PRO A 242 15.95 -5.48 0.54
C PRO A 242 14.64 -5.95 1.19
N ALA A 243 13.95 -6.89 0.56
CA ALA A 243 12.93 -7.68 1.23
C ALA A 243 13.65 -8.87 1.86
N GLY A 244 13.45 -9.11 3.13
CA GLY A 244 14.02 -10.30 3.79
C GLY A 244 13.63 -11.59 3.09
N PRO A 245 14.38 -12.68 3.34
CA PRO A 245 14.12 -14.00 2.78
C PRO A 245 12.74 -14.52 3.14
#